data_138610c12948156d57e6afc8f883708e
#
_entry.id   138610c12948156d57e6afc8f883708e
#
_cell.length_a   1.000
_cell.length_b   1.000
_cell.length_c   1.000
_cell.angle_alpha   90.00
_cell.angle_beta   90.00
_cell.angle_gamma   90.00
#
_symmetry.space_group_name_H-M   'P 1'
#
loop_
_entity.id
_entity.type
_entity.pdbx_description
1 polymer ?
#
loop_
_entity_poly.entity_id
_entity_poly.type
_entity_poly.pdbx_seq_one_letter_code
_entity_poly.pdbx_strand_id
1 'polypeptide(L)'
;RMGELLGKYRSLRVYMDACVHCGACTDKCHYFLGTGDPKNMPVARQDLMRAVYRRYFTFAGKHFPKLVGAVNMTKEVLDDWYAYYHQCSECRRCSVFCPYGIDTAEVTMAAREIMDSVGLGQKYANEIIGKVHRIGNNLGIPGPALADTLAGLEEDTKEETGLDVRFPLDVEGAEVLLITPSADFFSEPHVESLIGYAKVFHAAGISWTLSSKASEAANFALRYCAEAKRFY
;
A
#
# COMPACT_ATOMS: atom_id res chain seq x y z
N ARG A 1 -6.30 9.61 17.57
CA ARG A 1 -5.63 8.57 16.77
C ARG A 1 -4.10 8.71 16.77
N MET A 2 -3.55 9.92 16.53
CA MET A 2 -2.08 10.11 16.52
C MET A 2 -1.42 9.62 17.83
N GLY A 3 -1.97 9.95 19.00
CA GLY A 3 -1.43 9.48 20.28
C GLY A 3 -1.44 7.96 20.43
N GLU A 4 -2.47 7.29 19.94
CA GLU A 4 -2.54 5.83 19.91
C GLU A 4 -1.46 5.22 19.04
N LEU A 5 -1.24 5.79 17.83
CA LEU A 5 -0.21 5.30 16.90
C LEU A 5 1.19 5.51 17.47
N LEU A 6 1.47 6.65 18.10
CA LEU A 6 2.74 6.92 18.77
C LEU A 6 3.00 5.98 19.96
N GLY A 7 1.94 5.51 20.64
CA GLY A 7 2.03 4.51 21.70
C GLY A 7 2.22 3.10 21.17
N LYS A 8 1.58 2.77 20.05
CA LYS A 8 1.61 1.44 19.41
C LYS A 8 2.90 1.21 18.61
N TYR A 9 3.36 2.22 17.88
CA TYR A 9 4.54 2.17 17.03
C TYR A 9 5.65 3.05 17.60
N ARG A 10 6.57 2.45 18.35
CA ARG A 10 7.71 3.17 18.97
C ARG A 10 8.63 3.78 17.91
N SER A 11 8.80 3.12 16.78
CA SER A 11 9.53 3.61 15.60
C SER A 11 9.03 4.99 15.16
N LEU A 12 7.71 5.16 15.04
CA LEU A 12 7.12 6.43 14.62
C LEU A 12 7.53 7.59 15.52
N ARG A 13 7.57 7.37 16.83
CA ARG A 13 8.01 8.39 17.79
C ARG A 13 9.51 8.72 17.60
N VAL A 14 10.34 7.69 17.45
CA VAL A 14 11.77 7.88 17.17
C VAL A 14 11.99 8.68 15.88
N TYR A 15 11.23 8.38 14.84
CA TYR A 15 11.34 9.11 13.56
C TYR A 15 11.01 10.59 13.69
N MET A 16 10.05 10.96 14.56
CA MET A 16 9.72 12.37 14.82
C MET A 16 10.88 13.13 15.46
N ASP A 17 11.73 12.48 16.24
CA ASP A 17 12.81 13.11 16.97
C ASP A 17 14.19 12.93 16.29
N ALA A 18 14.41 11.83 15.55
CA ALA A 18 15.73 11.47 15.00
C ALA A 18 16.10 12.20 13.70
N CYS A 19 15.15 12.76 12.94
CA CYS A 19 15.45 13.42 11.67
C CYS A 19 16.22 14.73 11.87
N VAL A 20 17.42 14.79 11.32
CA VAL A 20 18.31 15.97 11.40
C VAL A 20 18.30 16.83 10.15
N HIS A 21 17.37 16.59 9.22
CA HIS A 21 17.22 17.35 7.97
C HIS A 21 18.46 17.33 7.06
N CYS A 22 19.21 16.24 7.06
CA CYS A 22 20.44 16.12 6.26
C CYS A 22 20.20 16.12 4.73
N GLY A 23 18.96 15.91 4.27
CA GLY A 23 18.58 15.94 2.85
C GLY A 23 18.97 14.69 2.05
N ALA A 24 19.58 13.66 2.63
CA ALA A 24 20.00 12.43 1.93
C ALA A 24 18.86 11.69 1.22
N CYS A 25 17.62 11.92 1.60
CA CYS A 25 16.43 11.32 0.99
C CYS A 25 15.84 12.14 -0.18
N THR A 26 16.28 13.40 -0.36
CA THR A 26 15.63 14.37 -1.25
C THR A 26 15.68 13.94 -2.72
N ASP A 27 16.86 13.65 -3.24
CA ASP A 27 17.09 13.21 -4.63
C ASP A 27 16.71 11.76 -4.89
N LYS A 28 16.19 11.06 -3.88
CA LYS A 28 15.72 9.67 -4.00
C LYS A 28 14.21 9.59 -4.27
N CYS A 29 13.48 10.68 -4.11
CA CYS A 29 12.03 10.70 -4.30
C CYS A 29 11.68 11.03 -5.76
N HIS A 30 11.09 10.07 -6.47
CA HIS A 30 10.66 10.28 -7.86
C HIS A 30 9.54 11.31 -8.00
N TYR A 31 8.66 11.46 -6.99
CA TYR A 31 7.65 12.53 -6.99
C TYR A 31 8.28 13.92 -6.87
N PHE A 32 9.30 14.07 -6.02
CA PHE A 32 10.04 15.33 -5.95
C PHE A 32 10.78 15.63 -7.26
N LEU A 33 11.46 14.63 -7.81
CA LEU A 33 12.20 14.78 -9.08
C LEU A 33 11.27 15.12 -10.26
N GLY A 34 10.06 14.52 -10.28
CA GLY A 34 9.10 14.75 -11.36
C GLY A 34 8.31 16.05 -11.24
N THR A 35 8.04 16.52 -10.02
CA THR A 35 7.21 17.73 -9.79
C THR A 35 8.02 18.97 -9.51
N GLY A 36 9.23 18.84 -9.00
CA GLY A 36 10.03 19.97 -8.48
C GLY A 36 9.46 20.62 -7.22
N ASP A 37 8.34 20.11 -6.69
CA ASP A 37 7.68 20.69 -5.51
C ASP A 37 8.44 20.30 -4.23
N PRO A 38 9.01 21.31 -3.48
CA PRO A 38 9.75 21.03 -2.24
C PRO A 38 8.95 20.27 -1.18
N LYS A 39 7.63 20.40 -1.14
CA LYS A 39 6.78 19.68 -0.21
C LYS A 39 6.73 18.16 -0.51
N ASN A 40 7.09 17.74 -1.71
CA ASN A 40 7.24 16.33 -2.08
C ASN A 40 8.56 15.69 -1.63
N MET A 41 9.50 16.48 -1.11
CA MET A 41 10.68 15.89 -0.47
C MET A 41 10.29 14.99 0.71
N PRO A 42 10.90 13.80 0.89
CA PRO A 42 10.58 12.94 2.02
C PRO A 42 10.78 13.62 3.37
N VAL A 43 11.82 14.46 3.50
CA VAL A 43 12.05 15.26 4.71
C VAL A 43 10.91 16.26 4.96
N ALA A 44 10.34 16.86 3.92
CA ALA A 44 9.22 17.78 4.08
C ALA A 44 7.94 17.05 4.53
N ARG A 45 7.68 15.84 4.00
CA ARG A 45 6.59 14.98 4.52
C ARG A 45 6.80 14.60 5.98
N GLN A 46 8.04 14.30 6.38
CA GLN A 46 8.39 14.07 7.78
C GLN A 46 8.03 15.30 8.64
N ASP A 47 8.32 16.50 8.15
CA ASP A 47 8.06 17.75 8.87
C ASP A 47 6.58 18.10 9.00
N LEU A 48 5.74 17.74 8.02
CA LEU A 48 4.30 17.91 8.14
C LEU A 48 3.75 17.22 9.40
N MET A 49 4.12 15.96 9.64
CA MET A 49 3.70 15.25 10.85
C MET A 49 4.42 15.77 12.09
N ARG A 50 5.73 16.02 11.99
CA ARG A 50 6.55 16.49 13.10
C ARG A 50 6.07 17.82 13.67
N ALA A 51 5.64 18.76 12.83
CA ALA A 51 5.13 20.04 13.28
C ALA A 51 3.89 19.88 14.17
N VAL A 52 2.98 18.99 13.78
CA VAL A 52 1.80 18.64 14.56
C VAL A 52 2.19 17.83 15.82
N TYR A 53 3.08 16.85 15.69
CA TYR A 53 3.62 16.08 16.82
C TYR A 53 4.21 17.00 17.88
N ARG A 54 5.06 17.96 17.51
CA ARG A 54 5.65 18.94 18.43
C ARG A 54 4.57 19.72 19.17
N ARG A 55 3.53 20.17 18.45
CA ARG A 55 2.47 20.99 19.02
C ARG A 55 1.72 20.30 20.16
N TYR A 56 1.42 19.03 20.01
CA TYR A 56 0.54 18.33 20.95
C TYR A 56 1.27 17.38 21.91
N PHE A 57 2.48 16.91 21.59
CA PHE A 57 3.16 15.86 22.33
C PHE A 57 4.49 16.27 22.96
N THR A 58 4.99 17.50 22.69
CA THR A 58 6.21 17.99 23.32
C THR A 58 5.95 19.20 24.22
N PHE A 59 6.75 19.34 25.28
CA PHE A 59 6.67 20.49 26.18
C PHE A 59 6.97 21.81 25.44
N ALA A 60 8.07 21.86 24.67
CA ALA A 60 8.48 23.04 23.93
C ALA A 60 7.42 23.44 22.88
N GLY A 61 6.80 22.49 22.19
CA GLY A 61 5.76 22.78 21.21
C GLY A 61 4.45 23.30 21.82
N LYS A 62 4.15 22.91 23.05
CA LYS A 62 2.97 23.43 23.78
C LYS A 62 3.15 24.88 24.23
N HIS A 63 4.32 25.21 24.73
CA HIS A 63 4.59 26.51 25.35
C HIS A 63 5.25 27.52 24.42
N PHE A 64 6.09 27.06 23.51
CA PHE A 64 6.88 27.90 22.59
C PHE A 64 6.74 27.43 21.12
N PRO A 65 5.52 27.35 20.56
CA PRO A 65 5.28 26.71 19.27
C PRO A 65 6.06 27.35 18.14
N LYS A 66 6.18 28.67 18.10
CA LYS A 66 6.91 29.38 17.05
C LYS A 66 8.42 29.09 17.03
N LEU A 67 9.03 28.87 18.18
CA LEU A 67 10.47 28.58 18.28
C LEU A 67 10.84 27.19 17.73
N VAL A 68 9.92 26.24 17.84
CA VAL A 68 10.17 24.85 17.44
C VAL A 68 9.44 24.44 16.18
N GLY A 69 8.83 25.39 15.46
CA GLY A 69 8.07 25.10 14.23
C GLY A 69 6.85 24.19 14.48
N ALA A 70 6.23 24.32 15.65
CA ALA A 70 5.03 23.53 15.99
C ALA A 70 3.77 24.18 15.41
N VAL A 71 2.89 23.40 14.80
CA VAL A 71 1.70 23.85 14.08
C VAL A 71 0.45 23.19 14.64
N ASN A 72 -0.63 23.99 14.80
CA ASN A 72 -1.93 23.44 15.14
C ASN A 72 -2.50 22.65 13.96
N MET A 73 -3.24 21.57 14.26
CA MET A 73 -3.99 20.85 13.24
C MET A 73 -5.19 21.71 12.81
N THR A 74 -5.05 22.37 11.66
CA THR A 74 -6.11 23.16 11.02
C THR A 74 -6.57 22.45 9.75
N LYS A 75 -7.59 22.99 9.09
CA LYS A 75 -8.06 22.47 7.82
C LYS A 75 -6.97 22.54 6.74
N GLU A 76 -6.27 23.66 6.67
CA GLU A 76 -5.18 23.87 5.70
C GLU A 76 -4.04 22.86 5.90
N VAL A 77 -3.71 22.54 7.16
CA VAL A 77 -2.72 21.49 7.49
C VAL A 77 -3.21 20.11 7.06
N LEU A 78 -4.50 19.83 7.24
CA LEU A 78 -5.09 18.57 6.77
C LEU A 78 -5.15 18.50 5.24
N ASP A 79 -5.43 19.61 4.56
CA ASP A 79 -5.41 19.67 3.09
C ASP A 79 -3.99 19.43 2.55
N ASP A 80 -2.96 20.01 3.17
CA ASP A 80 -1.55 19.72 2.86
C ASP A 80 -1.22 18.24 3.13
N TRP A 81 -1.65 17.69 4.26
CA TRP A 81 -1.46 16.28 4.57
C TRP A 81 -2.10 15.39 3.52
N TYR A 82 -3.34 15.68 3.13
CA TYR A 82 -4.06 14.93 2.11
C TYR A 82 -3.29 14.91 0.79
N ALA A 83 -2.88 16.09 0.32
CA ALA A 83 -2.14 16.22 -0.93
C ALA A 83 -0.82 15.42 -0.89
N TYR A 84 0.05 15.72 0.06
CA TYR A 84 1.43 15.23 0.02
C TYR A 84 1.62 13.80 0.54
N TYR A 85 0.80 13.34 1.46
CA TYR A 85 0.86 11.95 1.88
C TYR A 85 0.21 11.00 0.86
N HIS A 86 -0.85 11.40 0.17
CA HIS A 86 -1.44 10.57 -0.88
C HIS A 86 -0.64 10.55 -2.19
N GLN A 87 0.22 11.53 -2.44
CA GLN A 87 1.17 11.48 -3.54
C GLN A 87 2.33 10.49 -3.32
N CYS A 88 2.60 10.08 -2.10
CA CYS A 88 3.65 9.11 -1.81
C CYS A 88 3.24 7.70 -2.29
N SER A 89 4.06 7.05 -3.11
CA SER A 89 3.85 5.66 -3.55
C SER A 89 4.36 4.60 -2.57
N GLU A 90 4.94 5.04 -1.42
CA GLU A 90 5.50 4.15 -0.39
C GLU A 90 6.60 3.20 -0.89
N CYS A 91 7.32 3.58 -1.93
CA CYS A 91 8.40 2.80 -2.53
C CYS A 91 9.64 2.62 -1.63
N ARG A 92 9.70 3.28 -0.48
CA ARG A 92 10.76 3.20 0.54
C ARG A 92 12.18 3.58 0.11
N ARG A 93 12.39 4.10 -1.10
CA ARG A 93 13.73 4.54 -1.53
C ARG A 93 14.34 5.54 -0.55
N CYS A 94 13.55 6.48 -0.03
CA CYS A 94 14.00 7.44 0.97
C CYS A 94 14.46 6.78 2.27
N SER A 95 13.85 5.66 2.68
CA SER A 95 14.19 4.92 3.88
C SER A 95 15.53 4.18 3.72
N VAL A 96 15.75 3.57 2.56
CA VAL A 96 17.01 2.85 2.24
C VAL A 96 18.22 3.78 2.28
N PHE A 97 18.07 5.02 1.83
CA PHE A 97 19.14 6.01 1.80
C PHE A 97 19.21 6.90 3.06
N CYS A 98 18.36 6.66 4.05
CA CYS A 98 18.40 7.43 5.30
C CYS A 98 19.52 6.93 6.22
N PRO A 99 20.55 7.75 6.55
CA PRO A 99 21.63 7.33 7.43
C PRO A 99 21.18 7.10 8.87
N TYR A 100 19.98 7.57 9.23
CA TYR A 100 19.38 7.41 10.56
C TYR A 100 18.28 6.34 10.61
N GLY A 101 18.07 5.59 9.53
CA GLY A 101 17.10 4.50 9.47
C GLY A 101 15.64 4.94 9.56
N ILE A 102 15.31 6.18 9.18
CA ILE A 102 13.93 6.69 9.23
C ILE A 102 13.13 6.12 8.06
N ASP A 103 12.04 5.44 8.36
CA ASP A 103 11.07 4.99 7.34
C ASP A 103 9.97 6.04 7.13
N THR A 104 10.15 6.88 6.12
CA THR A 104 9.14 7.89 5.73
C THR A 104 7.87 7.25 5.17
N ALA A 105 7.90 6.02 4.67
CA ALA A 105 6.71 5.31 4.26
C ALA A 105 5.84 4.94 5.48
N GLU A 106 6.45 4.50 6.59
CA GLU A 106 5.72 4.27 7.84
C GLU A 106 5.06 5.55 8.38
N VAL A 107 5.78 6.67 8.30
CA VAL A 107 5.22 7.99 8.65
C VAL A 107 4.03 8.33 7.75
N THR A 108 4.13 8.05 6.45
CA THR A 108 3.06 8.29 5.47
C THR A 108 1.84 7.42 5.76
N MET A 109 2.02 6.13 6.02
CA MET A 109 0.92 5.23 6.41
C MET A 109 0.22 5.71 7.68
N ALA A 110 0.98 6.11 8.70
CA ALA A 110 0.42 6.64 9.94
C ALA A 110 -0.39 7.93 9.70
N ALA A 111 0.10 8.84 8.85
CA ALA A 111 -0.62 10.05 8.49
C ALA A 111 -1.94 9.75 7.76
N ARG A 112 -1.94 8.81 6.81
CA ARG A 112 -3.15 8.36 6.11
C ARG A 112 -4.16 7.73 7.06
N GLU A 113 -3.71 6.92 8.01
CA GLU A 113 -4.56 6.31 9.03
C GLU A 113 -5.19 7.36 9.96
N ILE A 114 -4.45 8.43 10.29
CA ILE A 114 -4.98 9.55 11.06
C ILE A 114 -6.06 10.29 10.25
N MET A 115 -5.80 10.58 8.98
CA MET A 115 -6.76 11.24 8.10
C MET A 115 -8.02 10.40 7.90
N ASP A 116 -7.88 9.10 7.68
CA ASP A 116 -9.02 8.19 7.54
C ASP A 116 -9.90 8.19 8.80
N SER A 117 -9.30 8.23 9.98
CA SER A 117 -10.04 8.28 11.25
C SER A 117 -10.92 9.53 11.44
N VAL A 118 -10.71 10.57 10.65
CA VAL A 118 -11.52 11.81 10.62
C VAL A 118 -12.33 11.98 9.32
N GLY A 119 -12.46 10.89 8.55
CA GLY A 119 -13.26 10.86 7.32
C GLY A 119 -12.56 11.41 6.07
N LEU A 120 -11.24 11.66 6.14
CA LEU A 120 -10.41 12.11 5.02
C LEU A 120 -9.62 10.98 4.37
N GLY A 121 -10.11 9.75 4.46
CA GLY A 121 -9.56 8.60 3.76
C GLY A 121 -9.82 8.67 2.25
N GLN A 122 -8.99 7.96 1.47
CA GLN A 122 -9.19 7.89 0.03
C GLN A 122 -10.35 6.95 -0.29
N LYS A 123 -11.46 7.51 -0.78
CA LYS A 123 -12.73 6.81 -1.01
C LYS A 123 -12.57 5.52 -1.79
N TYR A 124 -11.91 5.57 -2.94
CA TYR A 124 -11.76 4.39 -3.81
C TYR A 124 -10.88 3.29 -3.19
N ALA A 125 -9.81 3.66 -2.48
CA ALA A 125 -9.00 2.68 -1.76
C ALA A 125 -9.78 2.00 -0.64
N ASN A 126 -10.57 2.76 0.12
CA ASN A 126 -11.43 2.23 1.19
C ASN A 126 -12.52 1.31 0.63
N GLU A 127 -13.07 1.64 -0.55
CA GLU A 127 -14.03 0.78 -1.23
C GLU A 127 -13.41 -0.57 -1.64
N ILE A 128 -12.21 -0.55 -2.23
CA ILE A 128 -11.48 -1.77 -2.61
C ILE A 128 -11.15 -2.60 -1.38
N ILE A 129 -10.61 -1.99 -0.31
CA ILE A 129 -10.35 -2.67 0.96
C ILE A 129 -11.63 -3.29 1.50
N GLY A 130 -12.75 -2.57 1.44
CA GLY A 130 -14.06 -3.07 1.84
C GLY A 130 -14.53 -4.27 1.01
N LYS A 131 -14.25 -4.33 -0.30
CA LYS A 131 -14.52 -5.50 -1.16
C LYS A 131 -13.71 -6.71 -0.72
N VAL A 132 -12.41 -6.53 -0.47
CA VAL A 132 -11.53 -7.59 0.02
C VAL A 132 -12.04 -8.17 1.34
N HIS A 133 -12.46 -7.33 2.28
CA HIS A 133 -12.99 -7.81 3.57
C HIS A 133 -14.31 -8.57 3.43
N ARG A 134 -15.15 -8.20 2.47
CA ARG A 134 -16.47 -8.85 2.28
C ARG A 134 -16.42 -10.11 1.44
N ILE A 135 -15.61 -10.11 0.38
CA ILE A 135 -15.66 -11.12 -0.69
C ILE A 135 -14.34 -11.88 -0.81
N GLY A 136 -13.23 -11.29 -0.36
CA GLY A 136 -11.90 -11.91 -0.40
C GLY A 136 -10.99 -11.38 -1.50
N ASN A 137 -11.53 -10.65 -2.49
CA ASN A 137 -10.76 -10.05 -3.57
C ASN A 137 -11.17 -8.60 -3.85
N ASN A 138 -10.27 -7.85 -4.49
CA ASN A 138 -10.45 -6.42 -4.79
C ASN A 138 -11.50 -6.16 -5.90
N LEU A 139 -11.74 -7.12 -6.77
CA LEU A 139 -12.77 -7.03 -7.83
C LEU A 139 -14.17 -7.13 -7.25
N GLY A 140 -14.32 -7.81 -6.12
CA GLY A 140 -15.62 -8.09 -5.52
C GLY A 140 -16.36 -9.20 -6.25
N ILE A 141 -15.64 -10.14 -6.84
CA ILE A 141 -16.20 -11.26 -7.61
C ILE A 141 -16.32 -12.48 -6.69
N PRO A 142 -17.51 -13.08 -6.55
CA PRO A 142 -17.68 -14.32 -5.80
C PRO A 142 -16.87 -15.47 -6.40
N GLY A 143 -16.39 -16.40 -5.54
CA GLY A 143 -15.62 -17.56 -5.98
C GLY A 143 -16.22 -18.36 -7.14
N PRO A 144 -17.53 -18.67 -7.13
CA PRO A 144 -18.16 -19.38 -8.26
C PRO A 144 -18.04 -18.64 -9.61
N ALA A 145 -18.26 -17.31 -9.63
CA ALA A 145 -18.13 -16.52 -10.86
C ALA A 145 -16.67 -16.45 -11.33
N LEU A 146 -15.70 -16.45 -10.41
CA LEU A 146 -14.29 -16.54 -10.77
C LEU A 146 -13.96 -17.91 -11.36
N ALA A 147 -14.51 -18.99 -10.81
CA ALA A 147 -14.32 -20.35 -11.34
C ALA A 147 -14.88 -20.49 -12.77
N ASP A 148 -16.06 -19.90 -13.04
CA ASP A 148 -16.66 -19.87 -14.38
C ASP A 148 -15.77 -19.13 -15.39
N THR A 149 -15.18 -18.00 -14.97
CA THR A 149 -14.23 -17.25 -15.81
C THR A 149 -12.98 -18.07 -16.13
N LEU A 150 -12.41 -18.76 -15.12
CA LEU A 150 -11.23 -19.60 -15.31
C LEU A 150 -11.53 -20.81 -16.21
N ALA A 151 -12.73 -21.41 -16.09
CA ALA A 151 -13.16 -22.49 -16.97
C ALA A 151 -13.26 -22.02 -18.44
N GLY A 152 -13.78 -20.80 -18.69
CA GLY A 152 -13.77 -20.22 -20.03
C GLY A 152 -12.33 -20.04 -20.58
N LEU A 153 -11.40 -19.57 -19.76
CA LEU A 153 -9.98 -19.46 -20.17
C LEU A 153 -9.33 -20.82 -20.48
N GLU A 154 -9.74 -21.89 -19.80
CA GLU A 154 -9.29 -23.27 -20.11
C GLU A 154 -9.73 -23.68 -21.52
N GLU A 155 -11.01 -23.43 -21.84
CA GLU A 155 -11.58 -23.74 -23.17
C GLU A 155 -10.90 -22.92 -24.28
N ASP A 156 -10.81 -21.61 -24.10
CA ASP A 156 -10.16 -20.71 -25.05
C ASP A 156 -8.69 -21.10 -25.30
N THR A 157 -7.94 -21.36 -24.24
CA THR A 157 -6.53 -21.79 -24.33
C THR A 157 -6.39 -23.12 -25.06
N LYS A 158 -7.31 -24.04 -24.85
CA LYS A 158 -7.32 -25.35 -25.50
C LYS A 158 -7.64 -25.21 -27.01
N GLU A 159 -8.61 -24.36 -27.35
CA GLU A 159 -8.97 -24.09 -28.75
C GLU A 159 -7.81 -23.45 -29.53
N GLU A 160 -7.15 -22.45 -28.92
CA GLU A 160 -6.07 -21.72 -29.57
C GLU A 160 -4.75 -22.50 -29.68
N THR A 161 -4.40 -23.30 -28.69
CA THR A 161 -3.07 -23.91 -28.54
C THR A 161 -3.06 -25.43 -28.63
N GLY A 162 -4.23 -26.07 -28.49
CA GLY A 162 -4.33 -27.53 -28.37
C GLY A 162 -3.85 -28.09 -27.02
N LEU A 163 -3.43 -27.24 -26.08
CA LEU A 163 -2.95 -27.65 -24.77
C LEU A 163 -4.09 -27.71 -23.75
N ASP A 164 -4.24 -28.84 -23.06
CA ASP A 164 -5.25 -29.02 -22.00
C ASP A 164 -4.67 -28.50 -20.65
N VAL A 165 -4.48 -27.19 -20.55
CA VAL A 165 -4.06 -26.56 -19.31
C VAL A 165 -5.22 -26.36 -18.36
N ARG A 166 -4.93 -26.26 -17.05
CA ARG A 166 -5.91 -26.02 -16.01
C ARG A 166 -5.57 -24.79 -15.21
N PHE A 167 -6.61 -24.07 -14.75
CA PHE A 167 -6.51 -22.94 -13.82
C PHE A 167 -7.15 -23.34 -12.48
N PRO A 168 -6.44 -24.12 -11.65
CA PRO A 168 -6.99 -24.62 -10.41
C PRO A 168 -7.23 -23.48 -9.42
N LEU A 169 -8.40 -23.48 -8.75
CA LEU A 169 -8.82 -22.50 -7.78
C LEU A 169 -9.07 -23.15 -6.42
N ASP A 170 -8.49 -22.56 -5.37
CA ASP A 170 -8.65 -22.97 -3.95
C ASP A 170 -8.35 -24.48 -3.69
N VAL A 171 -7.34 -25.04 -4.36
CA VAL A 171 -6.90 -26.42 -4.17
C VAL A 171 -5.96 -26.52 -2.97
N GLU A 172 -6.38 -27.22 -1.93
CA GLU A 172 -5.55 -27.48 -0.75
C GLU A 172 -4.39 -28.44 -1.06
N GLY A 173 -3.21 -28.14 -0.53
CA GLY A 173 -2.03 -28.99 -0.66
C GLY A 173 -1.28 -28.83 -1.99
N ALA A 174 -1.63 -27.87 -2.82
CA ALA A 174 -0.84 -27.51 -3.99
C ALA A 174 0.57 -27.04 -3.60
N GLU A 175 1.57 -27.37 -4.40
CA GLU A 175 2.97 -26.98 -4.15
C GLU A 175 3.20 -25.47 -4.29
N VAL A 176 2.44 -24.83 -5.18
CA VAL A 176 2.57 -23.39 -5.48
C VAL A 176 1.21 -22.71 -5.36
N LEU A 177 1.12 -21.67 -4.55
CA LEU A 177 0.04 -20.70 -4.58
C LEU A 177 0.45 -19.51 -5.44
N LEU A 178 -0.20 -19.33 -6.59
CA LEU A 178 0.00 -18.17 -7.45
C LEU A 178 -0.90 -17.03 -7.00
N ILE A 179 -0.29 -15.92 -6.56
CA ILE A 179 -0.99 -14.66 -6.30
C ILE A 179 -0.66 -13.70 -7.44
N THR A 180 -1.65 -13.40 -8.26
CA THR A 180 -1.51 -12.59 -9.45
C THR A 180 -2.36 -11.31 -9.37
N PRO A 181 -2.00 -10.25 -10.11
CA PRO A 181 -2.87 -9.08 -10.26
C PRO A 181 -4.27 -9.46 -10.73
N SER A 182 -5.27 -8.79 -10.17
CA SER A 182 -6.68 -9.03 -10.57
C SER A 182 -6.93 -8.74 -12.06
N ALA A 183 -6.11 -7.89 -12.68
CA ALA A 183 -6.15 -7.64 -14.10
C ALA A 183 -5.92 -8.91 -14.94
N ASP A 184 -5.14 -9.86 -14.43
CA ASP A 184 -4.79 -11.09 -15.14
C ASP A 184 -6.00 -12.01 -15.38
N PHE A 185 -7.11 -11.77 -14.68
CA PHE A 185 -8.33 -12.55 -14.88
C PHE A 185 -9.23 -12.02 -16.02
N PHE A 186 -9.12 -10.72 -16.36
CA PHE A 186 -10.17 -10.07 -17.17
C PHE A 186 -9.65 -9.08 -18.21
N SER A 187 -8.36 -8.75 -18.21
CA SER A 187 -7.85 -7.62 -18.98
C SER A 187 -6.75 -8.02 -19.95
N GLU A 188 -6.98 -7.83 -21.22
CA GLU A 188 -5.95 -7.89 -22.24
C GLU A 188 -4.91 -6.77 -22.05
N PRO A 189 -3.62 -7.00 -22.16
CA PRO A 189 -2.95 -8.29 -22.44
C PRO A 189 -2.60 -9.12 -21.19
N HIS A 190 -3.14 -8.76 -20.02
CA HIS A 190 -2.76 -9.37 -18.73
C HIS A 190 -3.20 -10.85 -18.62
N VAL A 191 -4.32 -11.22 -19.25
CA VAL A 191 -4.81 -12.61 -19.33
C VAL A 191 -3.73 -13.53 -19.93
N GLU A 192 -2.97 -13.06 -20.89
CA GLU A 192 -1.85 -13.81 -21.49
C GLU A 192 -0.78 -14.20 -20.47
N SER A 193 -0.56 -13.37 -19.45
CA SER A 193 0.38 -13.69 -18.37
C SER A 193 -0.13 -14.89 -17.55
N LEU A 194 -1.42 -14.92 -17.23
CA LEU A 194 -2.03 -16.03 -16.50
C LEU A 194 -1.97 -17.33 -17.31
N ILE A 195 -2.29 -17.27 -18.61
CA ILE A 195 -2.17 -18.40 -19.54
C ILE A 195 -0.71 -18.87 -19.61
N GLY A 196 0.25 -17.94 -19.66
CA GLY A 196 1.68 -18.24 -19.64
C GLY A 196 2.10 -19.01 -18.39
N TYR A 197 1.66 -18.61 -17.20
CA TYR A 197 1.90 -19.36 -15.96
C TYR A 197 1.32 -20.78 -16.01
N ALA A 198 0.07 -20.93 -16.46
CA ALA A 198 -0.57 -22.23 -16.57
C ALA A 198 0.18 -23.18 -17.51
N LYS A 199 0.65 -22.66 -18.68
CA LYS A 199 1.47 -23.44 -19.63
C LYS A 199 2.79 -23.88 -19.02
N VAL A 200 3.48 -23.00 -18.28
CA VAL A 200 4.77 -23.33 -17.62
C VAL A 200 4.57 -24.37 -16.53
N PHE A 201 3.59 -24.21 -15.67
CA PHE A 201 3.31 -25.18 -14.61
C PHE A 201 2.86 -26.53 -15.15
N HIS A 202 2.03 -26.53 -16.21
CA HIS A 202 1.65 -27.76 -16.92
C HIS A 202 2.88 -28.48 -17.49
N ALA A 203 3.74 -27.78 -18.22
CA ALA A 203 4.95 -28.36 -18.81
C ALA A 203 5.95 -28.86 -17.76
N ALA A 204 6.03 -28.21 -16.60
CA ALA A 204 6.93 -28.59 -15.52
C ALA A 204 6.33 -29.68 -14.59
N GLY A 205 5.05 -30.03 -14.75
CA GLY A 205 4.35 -30.99 -13.88
C GLY A 205 4.18 -30.48 -12.44
N ILE A 206 4.15 -29.16 -12.23
CA ILE A 206 4.03 -28.53 -10.91
C ILE A 206 2.55 -28.46 -10.52
N SER A 207 2.24 -28.91 -9.30
CA SER A 207 0.93 -28.71 -8.68
C SER A 207 0.80 -27.29 -8.19
N TRP A 208 -0.18 -26.55 -8.68
CA TRP A 208 -0.37 -25.15 -8.34
C TRP A 208 -1.86 -24.80 -8.15
N THR A 209 -2.11 -23.66 -7.57
CA THR A 209 -3.48 -23.14 -7.40
C THR A 209 -3.50 -21.63 -7.37
N LEU A 210 -4.61 -21.06 -7.80
CA LEU A 210 -5.04 -19.68 -7.50
C LEU A 210 -5.87 -19.68 -6.21
N SER A 211 -6.14 -18.50 -5.67
CA SER A 211 -7.07 -18.36 -4.54
C SER A 211 -8.16 -17.36 -4.84
N SER A 212 -9.39 -17.70 -4.50
CA SER A 212 -10.54 -16.78 -4.56
C SER A 212 -10.46 -15.68 -3.48
N LYS A 213 -9.56 -15.83 -2.50
CA LYS A 213 -9.43 -14.95 -1.33
C LYS A 213 -8.08 -14.24 -1.22
N ALA A 214 -7.14 -14.54 -2.09
CA ALA A 214 -5.83 -13.91 -2.13
C ALA A 214 -5.62 -13.19 -3.45
N SER A 215 -5.48 -11.88 -3.40
CA SER A 215 -5.18 -11.04 -4.57
C SER A 215 -4.17 -9.97 -4.18
N GLU A 216 -3.67 -9.22 -5.18
CA GLU A 216 -2.75 -8.10 -4.97
C GLU A 216 -3.35 -6.96 -4.13
N ALA A 217 -4.58 -7.05 -3.73
CA ALA A 217 -5.22 -6.09 -2.82
C ALA A 217 -4.48 -5.89 -1.50
N ALA A 218 -3.58 -6.77 -1.14
CA ALA A 218 -2.60 -6.56 -0.09
C ALA A 218 -1.85 -5.22 -0.25
N ASN A 219 -1.59 -4.78 -1.47
CA ASN A 219 -0.97 -3.48 -1.75
C ASN A 219 -1.83 -2.29 -1.31
N PHE A 220 -3.15 -2.41 -1.33
CA PHE A 220 -4.05 -1.38 -0.80
C PHE A 220 -4.06 -1.35 0.73
N ALA A 221 -3.84 -2.49 1.37
CA ALA A 221 -3.70 -2.58 2.83
C ALA A 221 -2.48 -1.83 3.37
N LEU A 222 -1.42 -1.68 2.57
CA LEU A 222 -0.24 -0.89 2.93
C LEU A 222 -0.53 0.62 3.11
N ARG A 223 -1.71 1.09 2.75
CA ARG A 223 -2.12 2.48 3.01
C ARG A 223 -2.33 2.79 4.48
N TYR A 224 -2.71 1.78 5.25
CA TYR A 224 -3.02 1.92 6.67
C TYR A 224 -2.28 0.86 7.47
N CYS A 225 -1.59 1.27 8.54
CA CYS A 225 -0.86 0.34 9.40
C CYS A 225 -1.76 -0.77 10.00
N ALA A 226 -3.02 -0.44 10.29
CA ALA A 226 -3.97 -1.40 10.84
C ALA A 226 -4.35 -2.47 9.81
N GLU A 227 -4.51 -2.11 8.55
CA GLU A 227 -4.87 -3.03 7.47
C GLU A 227 -3.68 -3.90 7.06
N ALA A 228 -2.47 -3.34 6.96
CA ALA A 228 -1.28 -4.12 6.66
C ALA A 228 -1.11 -5.32 7.61
N LYS A 229 -1.44 -5.15 8.91
CA LYS A 229 -1.37 -6.22 9.90
C LYS A 229 -2.42 -7.33 9.77
N ARG A 230 -3.47 -7.11 8.99
CA ARG A 230 -4.49 -8.15 8.73
C ARG A 230 -4.11 -9.05 7.57
N PHE A 231 -3.26 -8.56 6.66
CA PHE A 231 -2.85 -9.29 5.46
C PHE A 231 -1.45 -9.91 5.58
N TYR A 232 -0.66 -9.50 6.58
CA TYR A 232 0.67 -10.01 6.90
C TYR A 232 0.75 -10.41 8.38
#